data_99433fd4151cbd335e218a177409378c
#
_entry.id   99433fd4151cbd335e218a177409378c
#
_cell.length_a   1.000
_cell.length_b   1.000
_cell.length_c   1.000
_cell.angle_alpha   90.00
_cell.angle_beta   90.00
_cell.angle_gamma   90.00
#
_symmetry.space_group_name_H-M   'P 1'
#
loop_
_entity.id
_entity.type
_entity.pdbx_description
1 polymer ?
#
loop_
_entity_poly.entity_id
_entity_poly.type
_entity_poly.pdbx_seq_one_letter_code
_entity_poly.pdbx_strand_id
1 'polypeptide(L)'
;MMCIRDRQTADLAVAESNYDQWWRWEENRYQGDSYVYSQYIWNYYYGLVNTTNVAIGSTDIENATDEQKGFLGAAYAFRALAYLDLARLYEYLPCTGTSNINADGNDVLHLTVPIVTDKTTEAECRNNPRATREEMAEFILSDLDKAEACIPYLTDDANNSRPDLAVVYGLKARYYMWLENYPKAEEYARKAIDEFGGRPMTEDECLDPTVGFNDISKWMLGSTLTSEDNLVQTGIINWVSHMSNQTTYGYASMDEGMPVCMIDRAMYDRISDTDFRKYEFQAPAGSFIADKNRYIPGTEAACKKYLPDYTALKFRPAQGNIDTHTIGSATSYPLMRVEEMYFIEAEAAAHQEPARGAQLVSDFMQTYRDPEYTCTATSKDDVVEEIVFQKRVELWGEGLSFFDIKRLDLGITRGYPGTNFYDGTRFNTLGRPAWMNYCIVRTEANNNEGVRGYNNPDPTGTVKEWGK
;
A
#
# COMPACT_ATOMS: atom_id res chain seq x y z
N MET A 1 4.98 -0.58 6.63
CA MET A 1 4.93 0.45 5.54
C MET A 1 3.50 0.67 5.03
N MET A 2 2.71 -0.38 4.76
CA MET A 2 1.34 -0.26 4.21
C MET A 2 0.45 0.64 5.08
N CYS A 3 0.26 0.31 6.34
CA CYS A 3 -0.60 1.09 7.25
C CYS A 3 -0.20 2.58 7.37
N ILE A 4 1.09 2.91 7.20
CA ILE A 4 1.55 4.31 7.21
C ILE A 4 1.02 5.06 5.99
N ARG A 5 1.05 4.43 4.81
CA ARG A 5 0.54 5.02 3.57
C ARG A 5 -0.98 5.25 3.63
N ASP A 6 -1.73 4.27 4.16
CA ASP A 6 -3.19 4.40 4.29
C ASP A 6 -3.58 5.56 5.21
N ARG A 7 -2.86 5.77 6.32
CA ARG A 7 -3.08 6.91 7.24
C ARG A 7 -2.81 8.27 6.61
N GLN A 8 -2.11 8.32 5.49
CA GLN A 8 -1.87 9.56 4.73
C GLN A 8 -2.91 9.83 3.65
N THR A 9 -3.89 8.94 3.47
CA THR A 9 -5.03 9.10 2.57
C THR A 9 -6.27 9.59 3.31
N ALA A 10 -7.43 9.61 2.65
CA ALA A 10 -8.73 9.81 3.28
C ALA A 10 -9.50 8.48 3.47
N ASP A 11 -8.86 7.33 3.32
CA ASP A 11 -9.53 6.03 3.38
C ASP A 11 -9.56 5.47 4.80
N LEU A 12 -8.48 5.72 5.54
CA LEU A 12 -8.28 5.20 6.88
C LEU A 12 -8.31 6.35 7.90
N ALA A 13 -9.32 6.36 8.74
CA ALA A 13 -9.42 7.19 9.93
C ALA A 13 -8.88 6.43 11.14
N VAL A 14 -8.24 7.14 12.06
CA VAL A 14 -7.76 6.58 13.33
C VAL A 14 -8.48 7.27 14.48
N ALA A 15 -8.85 6.53 15.50
CA ALA A 15 -9.38 7.12 16.72
C ALA A 15 -8.30 7.96 17.42
N GLU A 16 -8.68 9.15 17.94
CA GLU A 16 -7.74 10.02 18.62
C GLU A 16 -7.08 9.29 19.80
N SER A 17 -5.77 9.23 19.80
CA SER A 17 -5.01 8.56 20.86
C SER A 17 -3.58 9.10 20.97
N ASN A 18 -3.04 9.11 22.20
CA ASN A 18 -1.64 9.42 22.42
C ASN A 18 -0.70 8.23 22.14
N TYR A 19 -1.24 7.07 21.82
CA TYR A 19 -0.47 5.85 21.55
C TYR A 19 -0.11 5.67 20.08
N ASP A 20 -0.73 6.41 19.16
CA ASP A 20 -0.39 6.33 17.73
C ASP A 20 0.99 6.93 17.47
N GLN A 21 1.90 6.14 16.96
CA GLN A 21 3.26 6.60 16.61
C GLN A 21 3.30 7.55 15.42
N TRP A 22 2.30 7.47 14.53
CA TRP A 22 2.25 8.24 13.29
C TRP A 22 1.28 9.43 13.34
N TRP A 23 0.67 9.72 14.49
CA TRP A 23 -0.32 10.79 14.65
C TRP A 23 0.17 12.16 14.15
N ARG A 24 1.48 12.45 14.31
CA ARG A 24 2.07 13.71 13.82
C ARG A 24 2.09 13.79 12.30
N TRP A 25 2.21 12.68 11.61
CA TRP A 25 2.11 12.62 10.16
C TRP A 25 0.66 12.74 9.70
N GLU A 26 -0.27 12.17 10.42
CA GLU A 26 -1.70 12.34 10.19
C GLU A 26 -2.10 13.80 10.36
N GLU A 27 -1.49 14.54 11.31
CA GLU A 27 -1.66 15.97 11.55
C GLU A 27 -0.78 16.87 10.65
N ASN A 28 -0.19 16.34 9.59
CA ASN A 28 0.73 17.07 8.70
C ASN A 28 1.84 17.81 9.45
N ARG A 29 2.48 17.11 10.39
CA ARG A 29 3.59 17.63 11.20
C ARG A 29 4.81 16.74 11.09
N TYR A 30 6.00 17.35 11.13
CA TYR A 30 7.28 16.63 11.22
C TYR A 30 7.52 15.61 10.10
N GLN A 31 7.23 16.02 8.85
CA GLN A 31 7.41 15.20 7.65
C GLN A 31 8.70 15.50 6.89
N GLY A 32 9.48 16.46 7.37
CA GLY A 32 10.75 16.86 6.78
C GLY A 32 11.88 15.84 6.93
N ASP A 33 13.05 16.20 6.40
CA ASP A 33 14.23 15.36 6.28
C ASP A 33 14.85 14.92 7.61
N SER A 34 14.65 15.72 8.67
CA SER A 34 15.28 15.53 9.99
C SER A 34 14.50 14.60 10.92
N TYR A 35 13.37 14.09 10.47
CA TYR A 35 12.47 13.36 11.35
C TYR A 35 12.73 11.86 11.36
N VAL A 36 12.55 11.22 12.53
CA VAL A 36 12.82 9.79 12.71
C VAL A 36 11.94 8.90 11.81
N TYR A 37 10.70 9.31 11.52
CA TYR A 37 9.81 8.53 10.68
C TYR A 37 10.20 8.58 9.20
N SER A 38 10.72 9.72 8.72
CA SER A 38 11.32 9.80 7.39
C SER A 38 12.52 8.86 7.28
N GLN A 39 13.40 8.84 8.32
CA GLN A 39 14.53 7.93 8.39
C GLN A 39 14.13 6.45 8.40
N TYR A 40 13.04 6.11 9.12
CA TYR A 40 12.52 4.74 9.16
C TYR A 40 12.13 4.22 7.78
N ILE A 41 11.38 5.03 7.01
CA ILE A 41 10.93 4.66 5.66
C ILE A 41 12.11 4.48 4.70
N TRP A 42 13.04 5.42 4.72
CA TRP A 42 14.25 5.37 3.91
C TRP A 42 15.07 4.11 4.19
N ASN A 43 15.35 3.86 5.46
CA ASN A 43 16.15 2.71 5.89
C ASN A 43 15.47 1.38 5.53
N TYR A 44 14.14 1.30 5.64
CA TYR A 44 13.40 0.09 5.29
C TYR A 44 13.61 -0.30 3.84
N TYR A 45 13.40 0.63 2.90
CA TYR A 45 13.54 0.32 1.48
C TYR A 45 14.99 0.13 1.06
N TYR A 46 15.91 0.96 1.50
CA TYR A 46 17.33 0.76 1.18
C TYR A 46 17.94 -0.45 1.88
N GLY A 47 17.38 -0.89 3.01
CA GLY A 47 17.69 -2.19 3.60
C GLY A 47 17.31 -3.34 2.69
N LEU A 48 16.12 -3.29 2.08
CA LEU A 48 15.68 -4.28 1.10
C LEU A 48 16.53 -4.24 -0.18
N VAL A 49 16.83 -3.04 -0.70
CA VAL A 49 17.75 -2.84 -1.84
C VAL A 49 19.12 -3.46 -1.55
N ASN A 50 19.68 -3.20 -0.37
CA ASN A 50 20.98 -3.78 0.00
C ASN A 50 20.94 -5.31 0.06
N THR A 51 19.90 -5.88 0.64
CA THR A 51 19.72 -7.33 0.72
C THR A 51 19.65 -7.96 -0.68
N THR A 52 18.88 -7.36 -1.59
CA THR A 52 18.77 -7.85 -2.97
C THR A 52 20.07 -7.64 -3.75
N ASN A 53 20.80 -6.55 -3.54
CA ASN A 53 22.10 -6.31 -4.15
C ASN A 53 23.14 -7.37 -3.71
N VAL A 54 23.14 -7.76 -2.43
CA VAL A 54 24.02 -8.84 -1.95
C VAL A 54 23.67 -10.16 -2.63
N ALA A 55 22.40 -10.50 -2.75
CA ALA A 55 21.95 -11.72 -3.43
C ALA A 55 22.36 -11.72 -4.92
N ILE A 56 22.12 -10.62 -5.63
CA ILE A 56 22.47 -10.46 -7.05
C ILE A 56 23.99 -10.51 -7.25
N GLY A 57 24.76 -9.77 -6.45
CA GLY A 57 26.21 -9.70 -6.55
C GLY A 57 26.95 -10.99 -6.18
N SER A 58 26.28 -11.91 -5.45
CA SER A 58 26.88 -13.19 -5.04
C SER A 58 26.89 -14.26 -6.14
N THR A 59 26.18 -14.06 -7.26
CA THR A 59 25.96 -15.06 -8.30
C THR A 59 26.23 -14.49 -9.69
N ASP A 60 27.15 -15.12 -10.40
CA ASP A 60 27.38 -14.83 -11.82
C ASP A 60 26.31 -15.54 -12.66
N ILE A 61 25.43 -14.78 -13.27
CA ILE A 61 24.30 -15.28 -14.06
C ILE A 61 24.73 -16.17 -15.25
N GLU A 62 25.90 -15.91 -15.84
CA GLU A 62 26.41 -16.67 -17.00
C GLU A 62 26.81 -18.09 -16.61
N ASN A 63 27.26 -18.28 -15.36
CA ASN A 63 27.70 -19.56 -14.82
C ASN A 63 26.71 -20.14 -13.81
N ALA A 64 25.56 -19.50 -13.58
CA ALA A 64 24.56 -19.89 -12.60
C ALA A 64 23.86 -21.20 -13.01
N THR A 65 23.61 -22.08 -12.01
CA THR A 65 22.68 -23.20 -12.17
C THR A 65 21.24 -22.67 -12.37
N ASP A 66 20.35 -23.53 -12.84
CA ASP A 66 18.95 -23.14 -13.02
C ASP A 66 18.32 -22.72 -11.68
N GLU A 67 18.57 -23.43 -10.59
CA GLU A 67 18.12 -23.03 -9.26
C GLU A 67 18.65 -21.64 -8.85
N GLN A 68 19.94 -21.35 -9.08
CA GLN A 68 20.52 -20.06 -8.81
C GLN A 68 19.89 -18.96 -9.67
N LYS A 69 19.59 -19.23 -10.95
CA LYS A 69 18.85 -18.30 -11.80
C LYS A 69 17.46 -17.99 -11.26
N GLY A 70 16.75 -19.00 -10.77
CA GLY A 70 15.46 -18.81 -10.12
C GLY A 70 15.53 -17.84 -8.94
N PHE A 71 16.49 -18.04 -8.03
CA PHE A 71 16.72 -17.11 -6.91
C PHE A 71 17.16 -15.71 -7.35
N LEU A 72 17.98 -15.60 -8.41
CA LEU A 72 18.30 -14.30 -9.01
C LEU A 72 17.06 -13.61 -9.54
N GLY A 73 16.16 -14.34 -10.19
CA GLY A 73 14.87 -13.80 -10.65
C GLY A 73 14.07 -13.20 -9.52
N ALA A 74 13.96 -13.91 -8.39
CA ALA A 74 13.30 -13.40 -7.19
C ALA A 74 13.98 -12.15 -6.62
N ALA A 75 15.32 -12.12 -6.58
CA ALA A 75 16.09 -10.97 -6.10
C ALA A 75 15.88 -9.73 -7.00
N TYR A 76 15.88 -9.90 -8.32
CA TYR A 76 15.56 -8.82 -9.26
C TYR A 76 14.12 -8.32 -9.10
N ALA A 77 13.13 -9.22 -8.92
CA ALA A 77 11.75 -8.84 -8.70
C ALA A 77 11.57 -8.02 -7.40
N PHE A 78 12.22 -8.44 -6.30
CA PHE A 78 12.19 -7.69 -5.05
C PHE A 78 12.93 -6.34 -5.14
N ARG A 79 14.04 -6.25 -5.89
CA ARG A 79 14.73 -4.98 -6.10
C ARG A 79 13.87 -4.02 -6.92
N ALA A 80 13.23 -4.52 -7.97
CA ALA A 80 12.28 -3.75 -8.76
C ALA A 80 11.08 -3.27 -7.93
N LEU A 81 10.50 -4.12 -7.07
CA LEU A 81 9.44 -3.73 -6.13
C LEU A 81 9.91 -2.59 -5.21
N ALA A 82 11.11 -2.70 -4.63
CA ALA A 82 11.65 -1.69 -3.72
C ALA A 82 11.85 -0.34 -4.43
N TYR A 83 12.46 -0.35 -5.62
CA TYR A 83 12.69 0.87 -6.39
C TYR A 83 11.41 1.47 -6.97
N LEU A 84 10.43 0.65 -7.35
CA LEU A 84 9.13 1.15 -7.79
C LEU A 84 8.38 1.85 -6.65
N ASP A 85 8.42 1.30 -5.44
CA ASP A 85 7.85 1.97 -4.27
C ASP A 85 8.63 3.25 -3.90
N LEU A 86 9.97 3.20 -3.89
CA LEU A 86 10.82 4.37 -3.66
C LEU A 86 10.53 5.48 -4.69
N ALA A 87 10.48 5.13 -5.98
CA ALA A 87 10.15 6.09 -7.03
C ALA A 87 8.82 6.75 -6.75
N ARG A 88 7.75 5.96 -6.56
CA ARG A 88 6.40 6.48 -6.31
C ARG A 88 6.27 7.30 -5.02
N LEU A 89 7.06 7.03 -3.98
CA LEU A 89 7.08 7.81 -2.75
C LEU A 89 7.83 9.13 -2.90
N TYR A 90 9.03 9.10 -3.47
CA TYR A 90 9.98 10.22 -3.46
C TYR A 90 9.97 11.06 -4.74
N GLU A 91 9.43 10.57 -5.87
CA GLU A 91 9.25 11.39 -7.05
C GLU A 91 8.45 12.63 -6.71
N TYR A 92 9.01 13.81 -7.01
CA TYR A 92 8.25 15.05 -6.87
C TYR A 92 7.26 15.19 -8.03
N LEU A 93 5.99 15.24 -7.69
CA LEU A 93 4.91 15.58 -8.62
C LEU A 93 4.27 16.91 -8.20
N PRO A 94 3.81 17.77 -9.15
CA PRO A 94 3.17 19.02 -8.85
C PRO A 94 2.00 18.85 -7.85
N CYS A 95 1.89 19.72 -6.87
CA CYS A 95 0.85 19.67 -5.85
C CYS A 95 0.55 21.06 -5.31
N THR A 96 -0.61 21.20 -4.65
CA THR A 96 -0.93 22.42 -3.92
C THR A 96 -0.14 22.47 -2.61
N GLY A 97 0.49 23.58 -2.31
CA GLY A 97 1.16 23.85 -1.03
C GLY A 97 2.69 23.81 -1.07
N THR A 98 3.32 23.13 -2.06
CA THR A 98 4.78 23.21 -2.30
C THR A 98 5.07 23.43 -3.78
N SER A 99 6.30 23.91 -4.07
CA SER A 99 6.79 24.17 -5.44
C SER A 99 7.83 23.12 -5.81
N ASN A 100 7.93 22.77 -7.11
CA ASN A 100 9.04 21.98 -7.63
C ASN A 100 10.40 22.70 -7.58
N ILE A 101 10.39 24.03 -7.45
CA ILE A 101 11.61 24.78 -7.12
C ILE A 101 11.73 24.79 -5.59
N ASN A 102 12.71 24.08 -5.08
CA ASN A 102 12.91 23.90 -3.65
C ASN A 102 13.58 25.13 -2.99
N ALA A 103 13.83 25.09 -1.69
CA ALA A 103 14.41 26.19 -0.93
C ALA A 103 15.86 26.56 -1.36
N ASP A 104 16.58 25.63 -1.98
CA ASP A 104 17.92 25.84 -2.52
C ASP A 104 17.90 26.41 -3.94
N GLY A 105 16.70 26.63 -4.54
CA GLY A 105 16.50 27.16 -5.88
C GLY A 105 16.64 26.13 -7.00
N ASN A 106 16.67 24.83 -6.67
CA ASN A 106 16.82 23.76 -7.63
C ASN A 106 15.45 23.17 -8.01
N ASP A 107 15.30 22.80 -9.28
CA ASP A 107 14.14 22.06 -9.77
C ASP A 107 14.26 20.57 -9.40
N VAL A 108 13.25 20.07 -8.68
CA VAL A 108 13.16 18.67 -8.24
C VAL A 108 12.04 17.90 -8.94
N LEU A 109 11.42 18.49 -9.97
CA LEU A 109 10.35 17.87 -10.72
C LEU A 109 10.81 16.53 -11.30
N HIS A 110 10.04 15.47 -11.06
CA HIS A 110 10.31 14.10 -11.52
C HIS A 110 11.65 13.50 -11.08
N LEU A 111 12.33 14.09 -10.09
CA LEU A 111 13.46 13.43 -9.46
C LEU A 111 12.97 12.37 -8.47
N THR A 112 13.52 11.15 -8.59
CA THR A 112 13.19 10.01 -7.73
C THR A 112 14.20 9.87 -6.58
N VAL A 113 14.93 8.78 -6.50
CA VAL A 113 15.96 8.51 -5.48
C VAL A 113 17.27 8.07 -6.14
N PRO A 114 18.41 8.09 -5.43
CA PRO A 114 19.66 7.51 -5.96
C PRO A 114 19.53 6.01 -6.27
N ILE A 115 20.08 5.56 -7.39
CA ILE A 115 20.15 4.13 -7.73
C ILE A 115 21.45 3.55 -7.17
N VAL A 116 21.32 2.50 -6.36
CA VAL A 116 22.44 1.73 -5.78
C VAL A 116 22.27 0.27 -6.18
N THR A 117 23.30 -0.28 -6.81
CA THR A 117 23.30 -1.66 -7.30
C THR A 117 24.42 -2.48 -6.63
N ASP A 118 24.46 -3.77 -6.93
CA ASP A 118 25.54 -4.69 -6.54
C ASP A 118 26.93 -4.28 -7.10
N LYS A 119 26.97 -3.36 -8.06
CA LYS A 119 28.19 -2.82 -8.66
C LYS A 119 28.59 -1.46 -8.11
N THR A 120 27.69 -0.77 -7.43
CA THR A 120 27.95 0.58 -6.91
C THR A 120 28.94 0.54 -5.76
N THR A 121 30.06 1.23 -5.91
CA THR A 121 31.10 1.30 -4.89
C THR A 121 30.75 2.33 -3.81
N GLU A 122 31.41 2.23 -2.64
CA GLU A 122 31.24 3.21 -1.57
C GLU A 122 31.61 4.63 -2.03
N ALA A 123 32.62 4.77 -2.87
CA ALA A 123 33.04 6.08 -3.39
C ALA A 123 31.96 6.70 -4.29
N GLU A 124 31.32 5.89 -5.12
CA GLU A 124 30.21 6.35 -5.97
C GLU A 124 28.97 6.70 -5.12
N CYS A 125 28.67 5.95 -4.07
CA CYS A 125 27.58 6.29 -3.13
C CYS A 125 27.74 7.67 -2.49
N ARG A 126 28.98 8.15 -2.32
CA ARG A 126 29.25 9.47 -1.72
C ARG A 126 28.91 10.66 -2.63
N ASN A 127 28.68 10.43 -3.91
CA ASN A 127 28.25 11.44 -4.89
C ASN A 127 27.29 10.82 -5.91
N ASN A 128 26.21 10.25 -5.41
CA ASN A 128 25.17 9.57 -6.22
C ASN A 128 23.92 10.46 -6.25
N PRO A 129 23.65 11.16 -7.36
CA PRO A 129 22.50 12.04 -7.45
C PRO A 129 21.18 11.27 -7.47
N ARG A 130 20.09 11.99 -7.27
CA ARG A 130 18.75 11.48 -7.53
C ARG A 130 18.62 11.13 -9.02
N ALA A 131 18.11 9.95 -9.31
CA ALA A 131 17.77 9.57 -10.68
C ALA A 131 16.50 10.31 -11.14
N THR A 132 16.46 10.66 -12.40
CA THR A 132 15.24 11.12 -13.06
C THR A 132 14.21 10.00 -13.14
N ARG A 133 12.96 10.35 -13.45
CA ARG A 133 11.90 9.36 -13.70
C ARG A 133 12.27 8.38 -14.81
N GLU A 134 12.87 8.87 -15.87
CA GLU A 134 13.28 8.10 -17.03
C GLU A 134 14.41 7.10 -16.68
N GLU A 135 15.46 7.56 -16.02
CA GLU A 135 16.59 6.70 -15.58
C GLU A 135 16.09 5.61 -14.60
N MET A 136 15.23 5.97 -13.66
CA MET A 136 14.63 5.03 -12.73
C MET A 136 13.71 4.03 -13.45
N ALA A 137 12.95 4.49 -14.44
CA ALA A 137 12.08 3.63 -15.23
C ALA A 137 12.89 2.59 -16.02
N GLU A 138 13.95 3.00 -16.69
CA GLU A 138 14.86 2.08 -17.40
C GLU A 138 15.48 1.06 -16.46
N PHE A 139 15.91 1.48 -15.29
CA PHE A 139 16.50 0.60 -14.29
C PHE A 139 15.50 -0.43 -13.78
N ILE A 140 14.29 -0.01 -13.36
CA ILE A 140 13.24 -0.91 -12.88
C ILE A 140 12.83 -1.91 -13.96
N LEU A 141 12.64 -1.45 -15.20
CA LEU A 141 12.27 -2.33 -16.32
C LEU A 141 13.35 -3.37 -16.60
N SER A 142 14.62 -2.97 -16.57
CA SER A 142 15.75 -3.90 -16.74
C SER A 142 15.74 -5.01 -15.66
N ASP A 143 15.43 -4.68 -14.42
CA ASP A 143 15.31 -5.68 -13.37
C ASP A 143 14.09 -6.58 -13.55
N LEU A 144 12.94 -6.02 -13.95
CA LEU A 144 11.73 -6.79 -14.24
C LEU A 144 11.92 -7.74 -15.43
N ASP A 145 12.65 -7.33 -16.47
CA ASP A 145 12.95 -8.19 -17.62
C ASP A 145 13.89 -9.34 -17.26
N LYS A 146 14.89 -9.09 -16.40
CA LYS A 146 15.74 -10.16 -15.83
C LYS A 146 14.96 -11.09 -14.93
N ALA A 147 14.05 -10.56 -14.11
CA ALA A 147 13.17 -11.35 -13.27
C ALA A 147 12.29 -12.26 -14.14
N GLU A 148 11.63 -11.73 -15.17
CA GLU A 148 10.79 -12.50 -16.09
C GLU A 148 11.56 -13.65 -16.76
N ALA A 149 12.83 -13.40 -17.16
CA ALA A 149 13.66 -14.41 -17.78
C ALA A 149 14.16 -15.50 -16.81
N CYS A 150 14.33 -15.17 -15.53
CA CYS A 150 14.94 -16.06 -14.53
C CYS A 150 13.93 -16.79 -13.63
N ILE A 151 12.80 -16.18 -13.32
CA ILE A 151 11.76 -16.74 -12.43
C ILE A 151 11.27 -18.13 -12.86
N PRO A 152 11.12 -18.47 -14.16
CA PRO A 152 10.68 -19.81 -14.56
C PRO A 152 11.61 -20.96 -14.12
N TYR A 153 12.82 -20.66 -13.69
CA TYR A 153 13.75 -21.66 -13.11
C TYR A 153 13.50 -21.89 -11.61
N LEU A 154 12.65 -21.10 -10.95
CA LEU A 154 12.30 -21.27 -9.54
C LEU A 154 11.18 -22.32 -9.44
N THR A 155 11.54 -23.52 -8.98
CA THR A 155 10.62 -24.67 -8.99
C THR A 155 10.08 -25.04 -7.61
N ASP A 156 10.57 -24.40 -6.55
CA ASP A 156 10.11 -24.67 -5.20
C ASP A 156 8.84 -23.87 -4.85
N ASP A 157 7.96 -24.51 -4.12
CA ASP A 157 6.77 -23.87 -3.57
C ASP A 157 7.13 -23.08 -2.32
N ALA A 158 7.17 -21.76 -2.44
CA ALA A 158 7.42 -20.86 -1.32
C ALA A 158 6.12 -20.36 -0.65
N ASN A 159 5.01 -21.01 -0.93
CA ASN A 159 3.70 -20.63 -0.38
C ASN A 159 3.43 -19.11 -0.53
N ASN A 160 3.60 -18.60 -1.75
CA ASN A 160 3.38 -17.19 -2.12
C ASN A 160 4.20 -16.15 -1.30
N SER A 161 5.29 -16.59 -0.65
CA SER A 161 6.21 -15.69 0.06
C SER A 161 7.38 -15.20 -0.80
N ARG A 162 7.48 -15.70 -2.04
CA ARG A 162 8.46 -15.28 -3.05
C ARG A 162 7.76 -14.96 -4.36
N PRO A 163 8.30 -13.99 -5.14
CA PRO A 163 7.77 -13.70 -6.48
C PRO A 163 7.83 -14.92 -7.39
N ASP A 164 6.74 -15.17 -8.09
CA ASP A 164 6.63 -16.04 -9.25
C ASP A 164 6.42 -15.21 -10.53
N LEU A 165 6.11 -15.85 -11.66
CA LEU A 165 5.91 -15.17 -12.93
C LEU A 165 4.67 -14.26 -12.90
N ALA A 166 3.60 -14.68 -12.22
CA ALA A 166 2.39 -13.86 -12.05
C ALA A 166 2.71 -12.56 -11.30
N VAL A 167 3.53 -12.64 -10.25
CA VAL A 167 3.98 -11.47 -9.49
C VAL A 167 4.86 -10.56 -10.35
N VAL A 168 5.74 -11.10 -11.18
CA VAL A 168 6.57 -10.28 -12.10
C VAL A 168 5.67 -9.52 -13.09
N TYR A 169 4.65 -10.17 -13.65
CA TYR A 169 3.66 -9.50 -14.50
C TYR A 169 2.86 -8.45 -13.74
N GLY A 170 2.46 -8.72 -12.49
CA GLY A 170 1.81 -7.74 -11.62
C GLY A 170 2.69 -6.53 -11.32
N LEU A 171 4.00 -6.72 -11.10
CA LEU A 171 4.96 -5.63 -10.93
C LEU A 171 5.10 -4.80 -12.23
N LYS A 172 5.12 -5.45 -13.40
CA LYS A 172 5.09 -4.75 -14.69
C LYS A 172 3.80 -3.96 -14.88
N ALA A 173 2.66 -4.50 -14.47
CA ALA A 173 1.39 -3.76 -14.48
C ALA A 173 1.44 -2.51 -13.61
N ARG A 174 1.92 -2.61 -12.36
CA ARG A 174 2.15 -1.46 -11.47
C ARG A 174 3.15 -0.44 -12.05
N TYR A 175 4.22 -0.92 -12.67
CA TYR A 175 5.24 -0.11 -13.32
C TYR A 175 4.65 0.71 -14.48
N TYR A 176 3.87 0.07 -15.35
CA TYR A 176 3.25 0.77 -16.48
C TYR A 176 2.12 1.71 -16.04
N MET A 177 1.42 1.42 -14.93
CA MET A 177 0.49 2.38 -14.31
C MET A 177 1.23 3.62 -13.79
N TRP A 178 2.40 3.45 -13.15
CA TRP A 178 3.23 4.59 -12.72
C TRP A 178 3.66 5.48 -13.89
N LEU A 179 3.96 4.87 -15.03
CA LEU A 179 4.33 5.60 -16.26
C LEU A 179 3.12 6.07 -17.10
N GLU A 180 1.91 5.77 -16.66
CA GLU A 180 0.68 6.07 -17.40
C GLU A 180 0.65 5.44 -18.82
N ASN A 181 1.38 4.34 -19.00
CA ASN A 181 1.32 3.54 -20.21
C ASN A 181 0.18 2.52 -20.10
N TYR A 182 -1.04 3.00 -20.25
CA TYR A 182 -2.24 2.21 -20.02
C TYR A 182 -2.36 0.96 -20.92
N PRO A 183 -2.01 0.99 -22.24
CA PRO A 183 -2.04 -0.24 -23.03
C PRO A 183 -1.15 -1.35 -22.48
N LYS A 184 0.05 -1.01 -21.97
CA LYS A 184 0.95 -1.98 -21.36
C LYS A 184 0.51 -2.39 -19.96
N ALA A 185 -0.03 -1.47 -19.17
CA ALA A 185 -0.57 -1.78 -17.86
C ALA A 185 -1.71 -2.80 -17.95
N GLU A 186 -2.63 -2.62 -18.89
CA GLU A 186 -3.71 -3.56 -19.17
C GLU A 186 -3.19 -4.93 -19.62
N GLU A 187 -2.23 -4.95 -20.59
CA GLU A 187 -1.63 -6.19 -21.08
C GLU A 187 -1.03 -7.01 -19.94
N TYR A 188 -0.21 -6.38 -19.08
CA TYR A 188 0.47 -7.09 -18.01
C TYR A 188 -0.43 -7.42 -16.83
N ALA A 189 -1.46 -6.63 -16.56
CA ALA A 189 -2.48 -6.99 -15.57
C ALA A 189 -3.24 -8.25 -15.99
N ARG A 190 -3.65 -8.36 -17.25
CA ARG A 190 -4.26 -9.58 -17.79
C ARG A 190 -3.33 -10.77 -17.74
N LYS A 191 -2.06 -10.61 -18.14
CA LYS A 191 -1.05 -11.68 -18.02
C LYS A 191 -0.87 -12.15 -16.58
N ALA A 192 -0.87 -11.24 -15.61
CA ALA A 192 -0.76 -11.58 -14.20
C ALA A 192 -1.95 -12.39 -13.69
N ILE A 193 -3.18 -12.03 -14.10
CA ILE A 193 -4.41 -12.77 -13.78
C ILE A 193 -4.35 -14.18 -14.36
N ASP A 194 -4.04 -14.28 -15.64
CA ASP A 194 -4.03 -15.57 -16.36
C ASP A 194 -2.92 -16.50 -15.83
N GLU A 195 -1.74 -15.97 -15.53
CA GLU A 195 -0.61 -16.74 -14.98
C GLU A 195 -0.85 -17.19 -13.53
N PHE A 196 -1.49 -16.35 -12.71
CA PHE A 196 -1.82 -16.71 -11.32
C PHE A 196 -2.72 -17.94 -11.26
N GLY A 197 -3.67 -18.07 -12.20
CA GLY A 197 -4.56 -19.22 -12.30
C GLY A 197 -5.50 -19.43 -11.11
N GLY A 198 -5.40 -18.58 -10.08
CA GLY A 198 -6.31 -18.52 -8.95
C GLY A 198 -7.49 -17.58 -9.20
N ARG A 199 -8.21 -17.25 -8.15
CA ARG A 199 -9.35 -16.34 -8.18
C ARG A 199 -9.30 -15.31 -7.05
N PRO A 200 -10.06 -14.21 -7.15
CA PRO A 200 -10.33 -13.33 -6.02
C PRO A 200 -10.91 -14.09 -4.81
N MET A 201 -10.59 -13.62 -3.60
CA MET A 201 -11.13 -14.19 -2.37
C MET A 201 -12.66 -14.06 -2.34
N THR A 202 -13.33 -15.07 -1.81
CA THR A 202 -14.78 -15.07 -1.63
C THR A 202 -15.18 -14.32 -0.36
N GLU A 203 -16.50 -14.03 -0.21
CA GLU A 203 -17.06 -13.47 1.01
C GLU A 203 -16.68 -14.28 2.25
N ASP A 204 -16.84 -15.61 2.19
CA ASP A 204 -16.53 -16.47 3.34
C ASP A 204 -15.03 -16.50 3.67
N GLU A 205 -14.15 -16.38 2.67
CA GLU A 205 -12.71 -16.29 2.90
C GLU A 205 -12.30 -14.93 3.49
N CYS A 206 -12.90 -13.83 3.03
CA CYS A 206 -12.62 -12.49 3.56
C CYS A 206 -13.17 -12.30 4.98
N LEU A 207 -14.35 -12.83 5.26
CA LEU A 207 -15.09 -12.62 6.50
C LEU A 207 -14.91 -13.74 7.54
N ASP A 208 -14.08 -14.76 7.27
CA ASP A 208 -13.81 -15.83 8.26
C ASP A 208 -13.34 -15.22 9.58
N PRO A 209 -14.00 -15.53 10.72
CA PRO A 209 -13.71 -14.87 11.98
C PRO A 209 -12.42 -15.35 12.66
N THR A 210 -11.73 -16.35 12.13
CA THR A 210 -10.50 -16.90 12.72
C THR A 210 -9.27 -16.69 11.87
N VAL A 211 -9.30 -17.06 10.60
CA VAL A 211 -8.22 -16.82 9.62
C VAL A 211 -8.47 -15.49 8.92
N GLY A 212 -9.69 -15.28 8.50
CA GLY A 212 -10.13 -14.07 7.80
C GLY A 212 -9.35 -13.84 6.54
N PHE A 213 -9.17 -12.57 6.27
CA PHE A 213 -8.41 -12.09 5.14
C PHE A 213 -6.92 -12.52 5.14
N ASN A 214 -6.35 -12.89 6.30
CA ASN A 214 -4.91 -13.14 6.49
C ASN A 214 -4.43 -14.53 6.02
N ASP A 215 -4.87 -14.99 4.87
CA ASP A 215 -4.46 -16.27 4.27
C ASP A 215 -3.55 -16.05 3.05
N ILE A 216 -2.24 -16.20 3.23
CA ILE A 216 -1.23 -16.02 2.18
C ILE A 216 -1.47 -16.93 0.97
N SER A 217 -2.11 -18.09 1.15
CA SER A 217 -2.38 -19.02 0.06
C SER A 217 -3.36 -18.48 -0.99
N LYS A 218 -4.07 -17.38 -0.68
CA LYS A 218 -5.04 -16.72 -1.54
C LYS A 218 -4.46 -15.53 -2.31
N TRP A 219 -3.22 -15.12 -1.99
CA TRP A 219 -2.59 -13.95 -2.58
C TRP A 219 -1.54 -14.34 -3.61
N MET A 220 -1.20 -13.43 -4.50
CA MET A 220 -0.08 -13.59 -5.44
C MET A 220 1.25 -13.50 -4.71
N LEU A 221 1.38 -12.55 -3.76
CA LEU A 221 2.56 -12.36 -2.93
C LEU A 221 2.17 -11.85 -1.55
N GLY A 222 2.75 -12.43 -0.51
CA GLY A 222 2.60 -12.00 0.87
C GLY A 222 3.91 -12.07 1.64
N SER A 223 3.87 -11.58 2.87
CA SER A 223 4.95 -11.75 3.83
C SER A 223 4.37 -12.40 5.08
N THR A 224 5.09 -13.38 5.62
CA THR A 224 4.69 -14.10 6.84
C THR A 224 5.64 -13.75 7.98
N LEU A 225 5.06 -13.39 9.12
CA LEU A 225 5.76 -13.24 10.37
C LEU A 225 5.62 -14.54 11.19
N THR A 226 6.70 -14.95 11.82
CA THR A 226 6.76 -16.09 12.73
C THR A 226 6.85 -15.63 14.17
N SER A 227 6.56 -16.52 15.12
CA SER A 227 6.68 -16.23 16.56
C SER A 227 8.10 -15.85 17.00
N GLU A 228 9.12 -16.20 16.20
CA GLU A 228 10.53 -15.93 16.51
C GLU A 228 11.00 -14.56 16.01
N ASP A 229 10.21 -13.91 15.14
CA ASP A 229 10.56 -12.60 14.61
C ASP A 229 10.56 -11.53 15.71
N ASN A 230 11.60 -10.72 15.75
CA ASN A 230 11.73 -9.64 16.73
C ASN A 230 10.52 -8.70 16.74
N LEU A 231 9.91 -8.44 15.59
CA LEU A 231 8.71 -7.61 15.47
C LEU A 231 7.52 -8.22 16.20
N VAL A 232 7.36 -9.54 16.13
CA VAL A 232 6.32 -10.28 16.85
C VAL A 232 6.62 -10.30 18.34
N GLN A 233 7.88 -10.52 18.73
CA GLN A 233 8.30 -10.56 20.12
C GLN A 233 8.08 -9.21 20.87
N THR A 234 8.11 -8.07 20.18
CA THR A 234 7.81 -6.76 20.81
C THR A 234 6.34 -6.64 21.24
N GLY A 235 5.43 -7.37 20.62
CA GLY A 235 3.98 -7.29 20.83
C GLY A 235 3.31 -6.01 20.32
N ILE A 236 4.07 -4.99 19.97
CA ILE A 236 3.53 -3.65 19.64
C ILE A 236 3.99 -3.11 18.28
N ILE A 237 5.19 -3.46 17.81
CA ILE A 237 5.74 -2.91 16.55
C ILE A 237 5.60 -3.98 15.45
N ASN A 238 4.38 -4.38 15.15
CA ASN A 238 4.07 -5.33 14.10
C ASN A 238 2.77 -4.97 13.40
N TRP A 239 2.49 -5.64 12.29
CA TRP A 239 1.34 -5.31 11.45
C TRP A 239 -0.01 -5.55 12.17
N VAL A 240 -0.15 -6.68 12.89
CA VAL A 240 -1.37 -7.00 13.65
C VAL A 240 -1.66 -5.96 14.70
N SER A 241 -0.63 -5.52 15.44
CA SER A 241 -0.74 -4.47 16.46
C SER A 241 -1.33 -3.16 15.93
N HIS A 242 -1.11 -2.85 14.65
CA HIS A 242 -1.60 -1.61 14.04
C HIS A 242 -2.91 -1.77 13.28
N MET A 243 -3.25 -2.96 12.82
CA MET A 243 -4.34 -3.15 11.86
C MET A 243 -5.45 -4.10 12.34
N SER A 244 -5.18 -4.96 13.33
CA SER A 244 -6.19 -5.86 13.88
C SER A 244 -6.81 -5.29 15.16
N ASN A 245 -7.98 -4.69 15.03
CA ASN A 245 -8.65 -4.01 16.13
C ASN A 245 -9.27 -4.94 17.17
N GLN A 246 -9.32 -6.25 16.91
CA GLN A 246 -9.98 -7.24 17.78
C GLN A 246 -9.02 -7.99 18.72
N THR A 247 -7.90 -7.38 19.09
CA THR A 247 -6.94 -7.94 20.05
C THR A 247 -7.01 -7.26 21.41
N THR A 248 -6.46 -7.86 22.46
CA THR A 248 -6.24 -7.26 23.77
C THR A 248 -4.83 -6.73 23.94
N TYR A 249 -4.00 -6.78 22.88
CA TYR A 249 -2.63 -6.30 22.84
C TYR A 249 -2.40 -5.40 21.62
N GLY A 250 -1.28 -4.68 21.62
CA GLY A 250 -0.90 -3.83 20.51
C GLY A 250 -1.47 -2.41 20.60
N TYR A 251 -1.29 -1.65 19.51
CA TYR A 251 -1.78 -0.27 19.41
C TYR A 251 -3.28 -0.22 19.11
N ALA A 252 -3.76 -0.94 18.11
CA ALA A 252 -5.16 -0.99 17.72
C ALA A 252 -5.84 -2.17 18.45
N SER A 253 -6.23 -1.99 19.71
CA SER A 253 -6.80 -3.06 20.54
C SER A 253 -8.21 -2.72 21.04
N MET A 254 -8.94 -3.75 21.48
CA MET A 254 -10.28 -3.61 22.09
C MET A 254 -10.16 -3.05 23.52
N ASP A 255 -9.65 -1.83 23.66
CA ASP A 255 -9.57 -1.13 24.94
C ASP A 255 -9.92 0.35 24.76
N GLU A 256 -10.25 1.03 25.84
CA GLU A 256 -10.64 2.43 25.81
C GLU A 256 -9.48 3.34 25.42
N GLY A 257 -9.71 4.23 24.45
CA GLY A 257 -8.73 5.25 24.04
C GLY A 257 -7.57 4.74 23.18
N MET A 258 -7.70 3.55 22.58
CA MET A 258 -6.68 3.01 21.67
C MET A 258 -6.88 3.52 20.24
N PRO A 259 -5.79 3.65 19.44
CA PRO A 259 -5.84 4.19 18.07
C PRO A 259 -6.36 3.16 17.07
N VAL A 260 -7.60 2.75 17.22
CA VAL A 260 -8.23 1.79 16.31
C VAL A 260 -8.40 2.36 14.90
N CYS A 261 -8.23 1.51 13.90
CA CYS A 261 -8.35 1.86 12.50
C CYS A 261 -9.79 1.70 12.02
N MET A 262 -10.31 2.76 11.39
CA MET A 262 -11.68 2.84 10.87
C MET A 262 -11.64 3.17 9.37
N ILE A 263 -12.61 2.72 8.62
CA ILE A 263 -12.85 3.28 7.29
C ILE A 263 -13.43 4.71 7.45
N ASP A 264 -13.09 5.61 6.51
CA ASP A 264 -13.77 6.90 6.42
C ASP A 264 -15.28 6.70 6.29
N ARG A 265 -16.05 7.45 7.11
CA ARG A 265 -17.50 7.34 7.11
C ARG A 265 -18.11 7.62 5.74
N ALA A 266 -17.66 8.66 5.01
CA ALA A 266 -18.20 8.97 3.70
C ALA A 266 -17.89 7.86 2.69
N MET A 267 -16.73 7.22 2.80
CA MET A 267 -16.38 6.05 1.99
C MET A 267 -17.28 4.87 2.32
N TYR A 268 -17.49 4.56 3.61
CA TYR A 268 -18.38 3.50 4.08
C TYR A 268 -19.83 3.70 3.61
N ASP A 269 -20.34 4.93 3.72
CA ASP A 269 -21.71 5.27 3.32
C ASP A 269 -21.94 5.11 1.81
N ARG A 270 -20.88 5.22 0.99
CA ARG A 270 -20.93 5.01 -0.47
C ARG A 270 -20.93 3.52 -0.86
N ILE A 271 -20.44 2.61 -0.02
CA ILE A 271 -20.47 1.17 -0.31
C ILE A 271 -21.92 0.68 -0.24
N SER A 272 -22.37 -0.10 -1.25
CA SER A 272 -23.70 -0.71 -1.25
C SER A 272 -23.90 -1.65 -0.04
N ASP A 273 -25.14 -1.76 0.46
CA ASP A 273 -25.48 -2.71 1.52
C ASP A 273 -25.50 -4.17 1.01
N THR A 274 -25.47 -4.39 -0.31
CA THR A 274 -25.34 -5.72 -0.95
C THR A 274 -23.89 -6.13 -1.19
N ASP A 275 -22.95 -5.20 -1.08
CA ASP A 275 -21.52 -5.44 -1.19
C ASP A 275 -20.95 -5.96 0.13
N PHE A 276 -20.50 -7.21 0.16
CA PHE A 276 -20.02 -7.83 1.39
C PHE A 276 -18.77 -7.14 1.98
N ARG A 277 -18.00 -6.38 1.19
CA ARG A 277 -16.84 -5.62 1.71
C ARG A 277 -17.24 -4.59 2.74
N LYS A 278 -18.50 -4.12 2.72
CA LYS A 278 -19.06 -3.27 3.77
C LYS A 278 -19.11 -3.98 5.12
N TYR A 279 -19.23 -5.31 5.13
CA TYR A 279 -19.29 -6.13 6.35
C TYR A 279 -17.90 -6.34 6.98
N GLU A 280 -16.83 -5.97 6.29
CA GLU A 280 -15.47 -5.91 6.83
C GLU A 280 -15.27 -4.76 7.83
N PHE A 281 -16.29 -3.93 8.04
CA PHE A 281 -16.27 -2.79 8.96
C PHE A 281 -17.45 -2.88 9.93
N GLN A 282 -17.23 -2.53 11.20
CA GLN A 282 -18.28 -2.51 12.22
C GLN A 282 -19.38 -1.53 11.80
N ALA A 283 -20.54 -2.06 11.54
CA ALA A 283 -21.70 -1.26 11.16
C ALA A 283 -22.23 -0.44 12.34
N PRO A 284 -22.77 0.78 12.10
CA PRO A 284 -23.42 1.56 13.14
C PRO A 284 -24.53 0.77 13.85
N ALA A 285 -24.64 0.95 15.17
CA ALA A 285 -25.63 0.28 15.98
C ALA A 285 -27.06 0.52 15.47
N GLY A 286 -27.82 -0.56 15.28
CA GLY A 286 -29.17 -0.50 14.73
C GLY A 286 -29.25 -0.35 13.20
N SER A 287 -28.12 -0.37 12.52
CA SER A 287 -28.07 -0.43 11.06
C SER A 287 -28.61 -1.78 10.55
N PHE A 288 -29.23 -1.77 9.38
CA PHE A 288 -29.77 -2.96 8.71
C PHE A 288 -28.73 -4.08 8.52
N ILE A 289 -27.48 -3.73 8.34
CA ILE A 289 -26.39 -4.69 8.08
C ILE A 289 -25.59 -5.06 9.34
N ALA A 290 -25.96 -4.58 10.53
CA ALA A 290 -25.20 -4.85 11.76
C ALA A 290 -25.06 -6.36 12.09
N ASP A 291 -26.04 -7.18 11.68
CA ASP A 291 -26.00 -8.64 11.86
C ASP A 291 -25.11 -9.36 10.83
N LYS A 292 -24.56 -8.63 9.84
CA LYS A 292 -23.63 -9.17 8.85
C LYS A 292 -22.17 -9.14 9.32
N ASN A 293 -21.86 -8.33 10.32
CA ASN A 293 -20.50 -8.30 10.87
C ASN A 293 -20.15 -9.63 11.52
N ARG A 294 -19.00 -10.17 11.20
CA ARG A 294 -18.47 -11.42 11.79
C ARG A 294 -17.30 -11.07 12.70
N TYR A 295 -17.49 -11.31 14.00
CA TYR A 295 -16.48 -11.08 15.02
C TYR A 295 -15.71 -12.36 15.34
N ILE A 296 -14.49 -12.24 15.87
CA ILE A 296 -13.75 -13.38 16.42
C ILE A 296 -14.63 -14.00 17.54
N PRO A 297 -14.76 -15.34 17.61
CA PRO A 297 -15.62 -15.99 18.59
C PRO A 297 -15.38 -15.50 20.02
N GLY A 298 -16.45 -15.04 20.67
CA GLY A 298 -16.41 -14.53 22.04
C GLY A 298 -16.06 -13.05 22.18
N THR A 299 -15.72 -12.33 21.09
CA THR A 299 -15.32 -10.91 21.17
C THR A 299 -16.43 -9.92 20.87
N GLU A 300 -17.56 -10.34 20.30
CA GLU A 300 -18.62 -9.44 19.83
C GLU A 300 -19.06 -8.40 20.87
N ALA A 301 -19.29 -8.81 22.11
CA ALA A 301 -19.71 -7.89 23.17
C ALA A 301 -18.64 -6.86 23.51
N ALA A 302 -17.36 -7.24 23.48
CA ALA A 302 -16.24 -6.33 23.70
C ALA A 302 -16.06 -5.39 22.50
N CYS A 303 -16.13 -5.90 21.27
CA CYS A 303 -16.07 -5.09 20.06
C CYS A 303 -17.18 -4.02 20.06
N LYS A 304 -18.42 -4.41 20.28
CA LYS A 304 -19.56 -3.48 20.35
C LYS A 304 -19.47 -2.46 21.48
N LYS A 305 -18.70 -2.75 22.53
CA LYS A 305 -18.52 -1.84 23.68
C LYS A 305 -17.37 -0.86 23.48
N TYR A 306 -16.23 -1.31 22.93
CA TYR A 306 -14.98 -0.56 22.92
C TYR A 306 -14.58 -0.04 21.56
N LEU A 307 -15.02 -0.68 20.47
CA LEU A 307 -14.71 -0.24 19.13
C LEU A 307 -15.78 0.73 18.62
N PRO A 308 -15.41 1.90 18.09
CA PRO A 308 -16.35 2.81 17.47
C PRO A 308 -16.96 2.21 16.19
N ASP A 309 -18.08 2.79 15.73
CA ASP A 309 -18.63 2.49 14.42
C ASP A 309 -17.56 2.68 13.33
N TYR A 310 -17.68 1.94 12.24
CA TYR A 310 -16.74 1.93 11.11
C TYR A 310 -15.37 1.29 11.37
N THR A 311 -15.11 0.75 12.56
CA THR A 311 -13.85 0.05 12.89
C THR A 311 -13.65 -1.15 11.97
N ALA A 312 -12.45 -1.28 11.41
CA ALA A 312 -12.11 -2.40 10.53
C ALA A 312 -12.09 -3.74 11.27
N LEU A 313 -12.79 -4.71 10.71
CA LEU A 313 -12.82 -6.11 11.12
C LEU A 313 -12.09 -7.02 10.11
N LYS A 314 -11.57 -6.45 9.03
CA LYS A 314 -10.93 -7.14 7.90
C LYS A 314 -9.73 -7.99 8.33
N PHE A 315 -8.83 -7.42 9.11
CA PHE A 315 -7.59 -8.05 9.49
C PHE A 315 -7.69 -8.78 10.82
N ARG A 316 -7.21 -10.02 10.87
CA ARG A 316 -7.34 -10.90 12.03
C ARG A 316 -5.97 -11.25 12.62
N PRO A 317 -5.86 -11.47 13.94
CA PRO A 317 -4.69 -12.13 14.51
C PRO A 317 -4.68 -13.60 14.08
N ALA A 318 -3.49 -14.20 13.99
CA ALA A 318 -3.35 -15.61 13.65
C ALA A 318 -4.19 -16.51 14.60
N GLN A 319 -4.88 -17.48 14.01
CA GLN A 319 -5.71 -18.45 14.73
C GLN A 319 -6.85 -17.82 15.58
N GLY A 320 -7.21 -16.55 15.28
CA GLY A 320 -8.14 -15.79 16.13
C GLY A 320 -7.61 -15.57 17.56
N ASN A 321 -6.31 -15.64 17.78
CA ASN A 321 -5.72 -15.49 19.11
C ASN A 321 -5.64 -14.00 19.48
N ILE A 322 -6.53 -13.57 20.34
CA ILE A 322 -6.68 -12.17 20.74
C ILE A 322 -5.80 -11.77 21.93
N ASP A 323 -5.27 -12.72 22.69
CA ASP A 323 -4.64 -12.46 23.99
C ASP A 323 -3.13 -12.62 24.00
N THR A 324 -2.58 -13.44 23.10
CA THR A 324 -1.16 -13.79 23.10
C THR A 324 -0.49 -13.24 21.84
N HIS A 325 0.22 -12.12 21.95
CA HIS A 325 0.86 -11.46 20.80
C HIS A 325 1.85 -12.35 20.05
N THR A 326 2.59 -13.22 20.74
CA THR A 326 3.55 -14.15 20.09
C THR A 326 2.88 -15.19 19.19
N ILE A 327 1.57 -15.43 19.38
CA ILE A 327 0.75 -16.28 18.51
C ILE A 327 0.01 -15.41 17.51
N GLY A 328 -0.81 -14.48 18.00
CA GLY A 328 -1.71 -13.71 17.16
C GLY A 328 -1.01 -12.76 16.19
N SER A 329 0.20 -12.26 16.53
CA SER A 329 0.97 -11.43 15.59
C SER A 329 1.82 -12.23 14.60
N ALA A 330 1.94 -13.56 14.79
CA ALA A 330 2.61 -14.46 13.85
C ALA A 330 1.66 -14.82 12.70
N THR A 331 1.41 -13.86 11.83
CA THR A 331 0.48 -13.97 10.70
C THR A 331 1.07 -13.40 9.41
N SER A 332 0.35 -13.56 8.33
CA SER A 332 0.73 -13.05 7.01
C SER A 332 0.04 -11.71 6.71
N TYR A 333 0.63 -10.93 5.82
CA TYR A 333 0.04 -9.72 5.25
C TYR A 333 0.33 -9.64 3.75
N PRO A 334 -0.60 -9.08 2.94
CA PRO A 334 -0.50 -9.09 1.48
C PRO A 334 0.52 -8.07 0.98
N LEU A 335 1.25 -8.42 -0.07
CA LEU A 335 2.07 -7.51 -0.87
C LEU A 335 1.49 -7.32 -2.28
N MET A 336 0.81 -8.33 -2.80
CA MET A 336 0.10 -8.30 -4.07
C MET A 336 -1.03 -9.32 -4.08
N ARG A 337 -2.21 -8.89 -4.52
CA ARG A 337 -3.38 -9.75 -4.71
C ARG A 337 -3.86 -9.68 -6.15
N VAL A 338 -4.50 -10.73 -6.62
CA VAL A 338 -5.03 -10.78 -7.99
C VAL A 338 -6.15 -9.75 -8.21
N GLU A 339 -6.90 -9.41 -7.17
CA GLU A 339 -7.92 -8.37 -7.21
C GLU A 339 -7.35 -7.03 -7.69
N GLU A 340 -6.14 -6.66 -7.25
CA GLU A 340 -5.47 -5.46 -7.74
C GLU A 340 -5.28 -5.47 -9.26
N MET A 341 -4.96 -6.63 -9.81
CA MET A 341 -4.74 -6.78 -11.25
C MET A 341 -6.02 -6.57 -12.05
N TYR A 342 -7.17 -7.05 -11.55
CA TYR A 342 -8.48 -6.75 -12.16
C TYR A 342 -8.78 -5.25 -12.17
N PHE A 343 -8.47 -4.54 -11.09
CA PHE A 343 -8.68 -3.08 -11.06
C PHE A 343 -7.67 -2.31 -11.91
N ILE A 344 -6.42 -2.77 -12.02
CA ILE A 344 -5.44 -2.16 -12.94
C ILE A 344 -5.90 -2.37 -14.39
N GLU A 345 -6.36 -3.56 -14.75
CA GLU A 345 -6.90 -3.84 -16.08
C GLU A 345 -8.09 -2.94 -16.41
N ALA A 346 -9.06 -2.84 -15.50
CA ALA A 346 -10.26 -2.02 -15.69
C ALA A 346 -9.92 -0.53 -15.82
N GLU A 347 -9.04 0.01 -14.95
CA GLU A 347 -8.62 1.41 -14.99
C GLU A 347 -7.84 1.71 -16.28
N ALA A 348 -6.87 0.86 -16.62
CA ALA A 348 -6.08 1.02 -17.83
C ALA A 348 -6.95 0.95 -19.10
N ALA A 349 -7.95 0.06 -19.13
CA ALA A 349 -8.94 0.00 -20.19
C ALA A 349 -9.80 1.29 -20.24
N ALA A 350 -10.22 1.83 -19.08
CA ALA A 350 -11.04 3.03 -19.02
C ALA A 350 -10.34 4.27 -19.60
N HIS A 351 -9.03 4.37 -19.41
CA HIS A 351 -8.23 5.44 -20.02
C HIS A 351 -8.19 5.38 -21.55
N GLN A 352 -8.41 4.22 -22.15
CA GLN A 352 -8.41 3.99 -23.58
C GLN A 352 -9.84 3.99 -24.17
N GLU A 353 -10.73 3.26 -23.51
CA GLU A 353 -12.13 3.09 -23.89
C GLU A 353 -13.00 3.01 -22.62
N PRO A 354 -13.62 4.13 -22.19
CA PRO A 354 -14.36 4.20 -20.91
C PRO A 354 -15.43 3.12 -20.75
N ALA A 355 -16.18 2.82 -21.82
CA ALA A 355 -17.23 1.79 -21.79
C ALA A 355 -16.68 0.39 -21.48
N ARG A 356 -15.48 0.07 -21.95
CA ARG A 356 -14.83 -1.21 -21.66
C ARG A 356 -14.33 -1.27 -20.22
N GLY A 357 -13.75 -0.18 -19.70
CA GLY A 357 -13.38 -0.10 -18.30
C GLY A 357 -14.57 -0.25 -17.36
N ALA A 358 -15.70 0.42 -17.67
CA ALA A 358 -16.95 0.28 -16.93
C ALA A 358 -17.50 -1.16 -16.96
N GLN A 359 -17.37 -1.85 -18.10
CA GLN A 359 -17.78 -3.26 -18.22
C GLN A 359 -16.87 -4.16 -17.35
N LEU A 360 -15.55 -4.02 -17.45
CA LEU A 360 -14.61 -4.85 -16.69
C LEU A 360 -14.80 -4.73 -15.18
N VAL A 361 -14.99 -3.51 -14.65
CA VAL A 361 -15.26 -3.32 -13.22
C VAL A 361 -16.64 -3.90 -12.84
N SER A 362 -17.64 -3.75 -13.69
CA SER A 362 -18.97 -4.35 -13.43
C SER A 362 -18.91 -5.87 -13.39
N ASP A 363 -18.20 -6.49 -14.33
CA ASP A 363 -18.02 -7.95 -14.37
C ASP A 363 -17.31 -8.47 -13.11
N PHE A 364 -16.25 -7.79 -12.69
CA PHE A 364 -15.54 -8.13 -11.45
C PHE A 364 -16.45 -8.01 -10.22
N MET A 365 -17.12 -6.87 -10.09
CA MET A 365 -17.96 -6.59 -8.94
C MET A 365 -19.13 -7.56 -8.86
N GLN A 366 -19.86 -7.78 -9.94
CA GLN A 366 -20.99 -8.71 -9.99
C GLN A 366 -20.58 -10.15 -9.70
N THR A 367 -19.40 -10.54 -10.15
CA THR A 367 -18.92 -11.93 -9.98
C THR A 367 -18.42 -12.18 -8.56
N TYR A 368 -17.75 -11.21 -7.94
CA TYR A 368 -16.96 -11.46 -6.74
C TYR A 368 -17.35 -10.62 -5.51
N ARG A 369 -18.12 -9.53 -5.65
CA ARG A 369 -18.34 -8.58 -4.54
C ARG A 369 -19.80 -8.25 -4.28
N ASP A 370 -20.49 -7.77 -5.29
CA ASP A 370 -21.87 -7.29 -5.21
C ASP A 370 -22.65 -7.69 -6.46
N PRO A 371 -23.49 -8.73 -6.40
CA PRO A 371 -24.26 -9.20 -7.56
C PRO A 371 -25.20 -8.14 -8.17
N GLU A 372 -25.54 -7.08 -7.42
CA GLU A 372 -26.43 -6.00 -7.86
C GLU A 372 -25.66 -4.80 -8.44
N TYR A 373 -24.32 -4.82 -8.41
CA TYR A 373 -23.50 -3.71 -8.87
C TYR A 373 -23.65 -3.41 -10.34
N THR A 374 -23.65 -2.14 -10.69
CA THR A 374 -23.56 -1.65 -12.07
C THR A 374 -22.81 -0.32 -12.09
N CYS A 375 -21.74 -0.24 -12.87
CA CYS A 375 -21.09 1.03 -13.16
C CYS A 375 -21.96 1.85 -14.11
N THR A 376 -22.54 2.95 -13.63
CA THR A 376 -23.39 3.85 -14.42
C THR A 376 -22.64 5.05 -15.02
N ALA A 377 -21.37 5.19 -14.68
CA ALA A 377 -20.50 6.23 -15.22
C ALA A 377 -20.27 6.03 -16.72
N THR A 378 -20.17 7.12 -17.46
CA THR A 378 -20.02 7.08 -18.93
C THR A 378 -18.85 7.93 -19.45
N SER A 379 -18.49 9.00 -18.74
CA SER A 379 -17.30 9.77 -19.10
C SER A 379 -16.04 9.05 -18.63
N LYS A 380 -14.91 9.30 -19.28
CA LYS A 380 -13.64 8.70 -18.90
C LYS A 380 -13.30 8.99 -17.42
N ASP A 381 -13.42 10.24 -17.02
CA ASP A 381 -13.01 10.67 -15.69
C ASP A 381 -13.91 10.06 -14.60
N ASP A 382 -15.23 10.00 -14.83
CA ASP A 382 -16.18 9.39 -13.89
C ASP A 382 -15.99 7.87 -13.81
N VAL A 383 -15.70 7.18 -14.93
CA VAL A 383 -15.41 5.72 -14.93
C VAL A 383 -14.12 5.43 -14.17
N VAL A 384 -13.06 6.20 -14.41
CA VAL A 384 -11.79 6.06 -13.69
C VAL A 384 -11.99 6.34 -12.20
N GLU A 385 -12.73 7.39 -11.83
CA GLU A 385 -13.05 7.69 -10.42
C GLU A 385 -13.79 6.53 -9.76
N GLU A 386 -14.79 5.94 -10.43
CA GLU A 386 -15.54 4.81 -9.89
C GLU A 386 -14.67 3.57 -9.73
N ILE A 387 -13.82 3.22 -10.73
CA ILE A 387 -12.89 2.10 -10.63
C ILE A 387 -11.91 2.31 -9.48
N VAL A 388 -11.35 3.51 -9.35
CA VAL A 388 -10.41 3.84 -8.27
C VAL A 388 -11.10 3.79 -6.91
N PHE A 389 -12.36 4.23 -6.81
CA PHE A 389 -13.14 4.07 -5.59
C PHE A 389 -13.30 2.59 -5.21
N GLN A 390 -13.73 1.75 -6.14
CA GLN A 390 -13.89 0.32 -5.90
C GLN A 390 -12.56 -0.37 -5.53
N LYS A 391 -11.46 0.03 -6.16
CA LYS A 391 -10.11 -0.42 -5.84
C LYS A 391 -9.68 -0.01 -4.42
N ARG A 392 -9.99 1.22 -4.00
CA ARG A 392 -9.68 1.73 -2.65
C ARG A 392 -10.46 0.97 -1.57
N VAL A 393 -11.72 0.61 -1.82
CA VAL A 393 -12.52 -0.25 -0.95
C VAL A 393 -11.90 -1.65 -0.85
N GLU A 394 -11.58 -2.24 -2.00
CA GLU A 394 -11.00 -3.58 -2.07
C GLU A 394 -9.66 -3.71 -1.34
N LEU A 395 -8.79 -2.74 -1.57
CA LEU A 395 -7.41 -2.75 -1.07
C LEU A 395 -7.25 -1.87 0.20
N TRP A 396 -8.36 -1.61 0.89
CA TRP A 396 -8.35 -0.83 2.13
C TRP A 396 -7.41 -1.46 3.16
N GLY A 397 -6.53 -0.66 3.76
CA GLY A 397 -5.55 -1.10 4.74
C GLY A 397 -4.29 -1.75 4.16
N GLU A 398 -4.17 -1.84 2.82
CA GLU A 398 -3.05 -2.50 2.13
C GLU A 398 -2.00 -1.51 1.59
N GLY A 399 -2.18 -0.21 1.82
CA GLY A 399 -1.21 0.84 1.50
C GLY A 399 -1.09 1.19 0.02
N LEU A 400 -2.07 0.81 -0.81
CA LEU A 400 -2.00 1.00 -2.26
C LEU A 400 -2.72 2.26 -2.74
N SER A 401 -3.78 2.69 -2.06
CA SER A 401 -4.55 3.90 -2.39
C SER A 401 -3.69 5.17 -2.47
N PHE A 402 -2.66 5.26 -1.63
CA PHE A 402 -1.70 6.36 -1.64
C PHE A 402 -1.11 6.62 -3.03
N PHE A 403 -0.74 5.57 -3.75
CA PHE A 403 -0.10 5.67 -5.05
C PHE A 403 -1.07 6.12 -6.15
N ASP A 404 -2.32 5.68 -6.10
CA ASP A 404 -3.35 6.11 -7.05
C ASP A 404 -3.76 7.56 -6.81
N ILE A 405 -3.95 7.97 -5.55
CA ILE A 405 -4.22 9.36 -5.18
C ILE A 405 -3.08 10.27 -5.66
N LYS A 406 -1.83 9.85 -5.43
CA LYS A 406 -0.65 10.60 -5.86
C LYS A 406 -0.55 10.70 -7.39
N ARG A 407 -0.73 9.61 -8.11
CA ARG A 407 -0.60 9.54 -9.57
C ARG A 407 -1.70 10.34 -10.28
N LEU A 408 -2.94 10.16 -9.87
CA LEU A 408 -4.12 10.76 -10.50
C LEU A 408 -4.40 12.22 -10.05
N ASP A 409 -3.52 12.81 -9.26
CA ASP A 409 -3.71 14.15 -8.68
C ASP A 409 -5.04 14.32 -7.93
N LEU A 410 -5.44 13.27 -7.19
CA LEU A 410 -6.70 13.31 -6.45
C LEU A 410 -6.54 14.09 -5.15
N GLY A 411 -7.56 14.88 -4.83
CA GLY A 411 -7.70 15.50 -3.52
C GLY A 411 -8.09 14.49 -2.45
N ILE A 412 -7.84 14.84 -1.20
CA ILE A 412 -8.39 14.14 -0.06
C ILE A 412 -9.40 15.02 0.66
N THR A 413 -10.41 14.39 1.27
CA THR A 413 -11.44 15.06 2.07
C THR A 413 -11.61 14.32 3.38
N ARG A 414 -11.03 14.84 4.45
CA ARG A 414 -11.20 14.34 5.82
C ARG A 414 -12.09 15.22 6.67
N GLY A 415 -12.23 16.51 6.30
CA GLY A 415 -13.07 17.51 6.97
C GLY A 415 -14.42 17.67 6.28
N TYR A 416 -15.50 17.17 6.93
CA TYR A 416 -16.88 17.34 6.51
C TYR A 416 -17.82 17.12 7.71
N PRO A 417 -19.10 17.57 7.67
CA PRO A 417 -20.02 17.36 8.78
C PRO A 417 -20.25 15.89 9.09
N GLY A 418 -19.95 15.46 10.33
CA GLY A 418 -20.11 14.08 10.77
C GLY A 418 -18.98 13.13 10.41
N THR A 419 -17.84 13.65 9.99
CA THR A 419 -16.61 12.86 9.77
C THR A 419 -16.18 12.12 11.04
N ASN A 420 -15.60 10.93 10.87
CA ASN A 420 -15.00 10.15 11.95
C ASN A 420 -13.48 10.38 12.10
N PHE A 421 -12.88 11.29 11.30
CA PHE A 421 -11.53 11.78 11.57
C PHE A 421 -11.51 12.68 12.81
N TYR A 422 -10.50 12.56 13.67
CA TYR A 422 -10.36 13.47 14.81
C TYR A 422 -9.89 14.88 14.37
N ASP A 423 -10.11 15.89 15.20
CA ASP A 423 -10.01 17.30 14.82
C ASP A 423 -8.68 17.69 14.16
N GLY A 424 -7.56 17.26 14.73
CA GLY A 424 -6.22 17.60 14.23
C GLY A 424 -5.87 17.02 12.86
N THR A 425 -6.69 16.10 12.31
CA THR A 425 -6.44 15.43 11.04
C THR A 425 -7.42 15.79 9.93
N ARG A 426 -8.38 16.67 10.21
CA ARG A 426 -9.43 17.09 9.25
C ARG A 426 -8.90 18.06 8.22
N PHE A 427 -8.21 17.54 7.21
CA PHE A 427 -7.68 18.31 6.10
C PHE A 427 -8.43 18.02 4.81
N ASN A 428 -8.55 19.04 3.95
CA ASN A 428 -9.08 18.92 2.60
C ASN A 428 -8.07 19.49 1.62
N THR A 429 -7.80 18.78 0.53
CA THR A 429 -6.94 19.26 -0.56
C THR A 429 -7.71 19.24 -1.88
N LEU A 430 -7.38 20.18 -2.77
CA LEU A 430 -8.01 20.27 -4.10
C LEU A 430 -7.37 19.32 -5.13
N GLY A 431 -6.27 18.69 -4.78
CA GLY A 431 -5.52 17.76 -5.60
C GLY A 431 -4.52 17.06 -4.68
N ARG A 432 -3.53 16.43 -5.27
CA ARG A 432 -2.48 15.69 -4.58
C ARG A 432 -1.97 16.43 -3.34
N PRO A 433 -2.05 15.82 -2.14
CA PRO A 433 -1.46 16.39 -0.93
C PRO A 433 0.05 16.56 -1.06
N ALA A 434 0.58 17.68 -0.58
CA ALA A 434 2.03 17.93 -0.62
C ALA A 434 2.84 16.86 0.12
N TRP A 435 2.30 16.29 1.20
CA TRP A 435 2.96 15.22 1.97
C TRP A 435 3.11 13.88 1.25
N MET A 436 2.54 13.73 0.06
CA MET A 436 2.78 12.55 -0.78
C MET A 436 4.12 12.61 -1.55
N ASN A 437 4.80 13.76 -1.54
CA ASN A 437 6.16 13.94 -2.05
C ASN A 437 7.17 13.84 -0.89
N TYR A 438 7.61 12.63 -0.54
CA TYR A 438 8.47 12.41 0.63
C TYR A 438 9.81 13.11 0.51
N CYS A 439 10.29 13.68 1.64
CA CYS A 439 11.62 14.24 1.73
C CYS A 439 12.68 13.15 1.85
N ILE A 440 13.81 13.31 1.15
CA ILE A 440 15.02 12.50 1.38
C ILE A 440 15.57 12.85 2.76
N VAL A 441 16.02 11.84 3.47
CA VAL A 441 16.47 11.98 4.86
C VAL A 441 17.80 12.73 4.98
N ARG A 442 17.95 13.49 6.03
CA ARG A 442 19.17 14.29 6.30
C ARG A 442 20.44 13.44 6.37
N THR A 443 20.33 12.20 6.85
CA THR A 443 21.48 11.29 6.89
C THR A 443 22.02 10.95 5.50
N GLU A 444 21.14 10.83 4.51
CA GLU A 444 21.57 10.66 3.11
C GLU A 444 22.29 11.92 2.63
N ALA A 445 21.71 13.10 2.78
CA ALA A 445 22.33 14.36 2.37
C ALA A 445 23.67 14.65 3.06
N ASN A 446 23.89 14.14 4.29
CA ASN A 446 25.15 14.26 4.99
C ASN A 446 26.26 13.38 4.42
N ASN A 447 25.91 12.23 3.85
CA ASN A 447 26.86 11.22 3.39
C ASN A 447 26.98 11.14 1.85
N ASN A 448 26.01 11.69 1.13
CA ASN A 448 25.92 11.68 -0.33
C ASN A 448 25.84 13.13 -0.86
N GLU A 449 26.91 13.61 -1.47
CA GLU A 449 26.98 14.98 -2.01
C GLU A 449 26.03 15.18 -3.19
N GLY A 450 25.74 14.13 -3.94
CA GLY A 450 24.89 14.16 -5.13
C GLY A 450 23.42 14.53 -4.84
N VAL A 451 22.93 14.37 -3.61
CA VAL A 451 21.56 14.75 -3.24
C VAL A 451 21.48 16.10 -2.52
N ARG A 452 22.62 16.72 -2.17
CA ARG A 452 22.61 17.99 -1.45
C ARG A 452 21.99 19.11 -2.28
N GLY A 453 21.06 19.85 -1.68
CA GLY A 453 20.35 20.93 -2.36
C GLY A 453 19.22 20.44 -3.31
N TYR A 454 19.01 19.14 -3.47
CA TYR A 454 17.99 18.57 -4.35
C TYR A 454 16.90 17.80 -3.58
N ASN A 455 16.64 18.17 -2.32
CA ASN A 455 15.56 17.56 -1.56
C ASN A 455 14.19 18.08 -2.00
N ASN A 456 13.16 17.24 -1.85
CA ASN A 456 11.78 17.71 -1.98
C ASN A 456 11.48 18.73 -0.88
N PRO A 457 10.64 19.75 -1.17
CA PRO A 457 10.18 20.71 -0.16
C PRO A 457 9.48 20.00 1.01
N ASP A 458 9.76 20.46 2.23
CA ASP A 458 9.10 19.95 3.43
C ASP A 458 7.59 20.27 3.38
N PRO A 459 6.71 19.27 3.40
CA PRO A 459 5.26 19.47 3.31
C PRO A 459 4.63 19.83 4.66
N THR A 460 5.39 19.90 5.74
CA THR A 460 4.88 20.16 7.10
C THR A 460 4.08 21.47 7.16
N GLY A 461 2.83 21.38 7.63
CA GLY A 461 1.98 22.56 7.83
C GLY A 461 1.46 23.23 6.56
N THR A 462 1.55 22.57 5.40
CA THR A 462 1.11 23.13 4.10
C THR A 462 -0.42 23.18 3.93
N VAL A 463 -1.17 22.49 4.76
CA VAL A 463 -2.64 22.49 4.73
C VAL A 463 -3.20 22.99 6.05
N LYS A 464 -4.39 23.58 5.98
CA LYS A 464 -5.12 24.06 7.14
C LYS A 464 -6.18 23.06 7.55
N GLU A 465 -6.42 22.96 8.86
CA GLU A 465 -7.52 22.18 9.40
C GLU A 465 -8.87 22.72 8.89
N TRP A 466 -9.79 21.83 8.61
CA TRP A 466 -11.16 22.17 8.19
C TRP A 466 -11.90 22.90 9.30
N GLY A 467 -12.52 24.02 8.96
CA GLY A 467 -13.29 24.85 9.90
C GLY A 467 -12.46 25.84 10.73
N LYS A 468 -11.14 25.94 10.48
CA LYS A 468 -10.24 26.92 11.13
C LYS A 468 -9.71 27.98 10.20
#